data_016df801d0097ae3a7256f6d1e467234
#
_entry.id   016df801d0097ae3a7256f6d1e467234
#
_cell.length_a   1.000
_cell.length_b   1.000
_cell.length_c   1.000
_cell.angle_alpha   90.00
_cell.angle_beta   90.00
_cell.angle_gamma   90.00
#
_symmetry.space_group_name_H-M   'P 1'
#
loop_
_entity.id
_entity.type
_entity.pdbx_description
1 polymer ?
#
loop_
_entity_poly.entity_id
_entity_poly.type
_entity_poly.pdbx_seq_one_letter_code
_entity_poly.pdbx_strand_id
1 'polypeptide(L)'
;MYLGHIREVVTFLTGQYPGLRLLLWDDMLRKIPAQVIRESGITQHAAPVLWFYTPDLDTEQIGKIITKYAESGFSTVWFASAFKGTTGPAQMWTPLNHHLKNHLSWLKVIQAMAKFPTIQYQGIVLTGWQRYDHYSVLCELLPVGIPSLALCLQTLVNGGFTDTTKKRILELLGFQNIHLEQSTCEGTGSFPGSEIYHMVERVNVQLKEKALKVLEEESAIEGWFSRYHRRHRFGNPRNLESFGSKLIKTFEDWESFLQGFRTRLEAVFFPDTVEEWLEENVNVQLEPLRELVHDYREVIQLNGRPKSR
;
A
#
# COMPACT_ATOMS: atom_id res chain seq x y z
N MET A 1 -11.81 21.23 -25.22
CA MET A 1 -10.40 21.37 -24.76
C MET A 1 -9.75 20.01 -24.49
N TYR A 2 -10.18 19.17 -23.53
CA TYR A 2 -9.55 17.88 -23.20
C TYR A 2 -9.41 16.94 -24.42
N LEU A 3 -10.51 16.58 -25.11
CA LEU A 3 -10.46 15.67 -26.27
C LEU A 3 -9.63 16.21 -27.43
N GLY A 4 -9.59 17.53 -27.63
CA GLY A 4 -8.73 18.16 -28.63
C GLY A 4 -7.25 17.92 -28.35
N HIS A 5 -6.83 18.14 -27.12
CA HIS A 5 -5.46 17.87 -26.69
C HIS A 5 -5.10 16.37 -26.80
N ILE A 6 -5.97 15.48 -26.31
CA ILE A 6 -5.75 14.03 -26.46
C ILE A 6 -5.61 13.66 -27.94
N ARG A 7 -6.47 14.18 -28.83
CA ARG A 7 -6.37 13.90 -30.27
C ARG A 7 -5.02 14.33 -30.84
N GLU A 8 -4.53 15.50 -30.49
CA GLU A 8 -3.21 15.98 -30.94
C GLU A 8 -2.09 15.02 -30.49
N VAL A 9 -2.09 14.65 -29.20
CA VAL A 9 -1.09 13.74 -28.64
C VAL A 9 -1.15 12.37 -29.30
N VAL A 10 -2.33 11.74 -29.42
CA VAL A 10 -2.45 10.39 -29.99
C VAL A 10 -2.12 10.39 -31.48
N THR A 11 -2.50 11.42 -32.24
CA THR A 11 -2.16 11.56 -33.65
C THR A 11 -0.66 11.72 -33.84
N PHE A 12 -0.03 12.56 -33.04
CA PHE A 12 1.43 12.73 -33.06
C PHE A 12 2.15 11.41 -32.79
N LEU A 13 1.80 10.71 -31.69
CA LEU A 13 2.46 9.48 -31.29
C LEU A 13 2.27 8.35 -32.32
N THR A 14 1.08 8.16 -32.84
CA THR A 14 0.82 7.12 -33.85
C THR A 14 1.48 7.43 -35.20
N GLY A 15 1.67 8.72 -35.51
CA GLY A 15 2.41 9.16 -36.67
C GLY A 15 3.92 8.95 -36.56
N GLN A 16 4.49 9.16 -35.37
CA GLN A 16 5.92 8.98 -35.12
C GLN A 16 6.31 7.51 -34.90
N TYR A 17 5.43 6.71 -34.30
CA TYR A 17 5.68 5.33 -33.92
C TYR A 17 4.63 4.39 -34.52
N PRO A 18 4.80 3.97 -35.80
CA PRO A 18 3.87 3.05 -36.45
C PRO A 18 3.73 1.74 -35.66
N GLY A 19 2.48 1.33 -35.41
CA GLY A 19 2.17 0.12 -34.64
C GLY A 19 2.06 0.30 -33.13
N LEU A 20 2.34 1.50 -32.60
CA LEU A 20 2.11 1.80 -31.19
C LEU A 20 0.59 1.75 -30.89
N ARG A 21 0.24 1.01 -29.84
CA ARG A 21 -1.14 0.96 -29.32
C ARG A 21 -1.23 1.85 -28.10
N LEU A 22 -2.06 2.89 -28.17
CA LEU A 22 -2.22 3.87 -27.09
C LEU A 22 -3.37 3.48 -26.18
N LEU A 23 -3.14 3.63 -24.89
CA LEU A 23 -4.13 3.41 -23.84
C LEU A 23 -4.40 4.71 -23.11
N LEU A 24 -5.66 4.98 -22.78
CA LEU A 24 -6.10 6.17 -22.05
C LEU A 24 -6.85 5.73 -20.80
N TRP A 25 -6.46 6.24 -19.64
CA TRP A 25 -7.28 6.15 -18.44
C TRP A 25 -8.65 6.78 -18.70
N ASP A 26 -9.71 6.12 -18.26
CA ASP A 26 -11.06 6.49 -18.64
C ASP A 26 -11.75 7.51 -17.72
N ASP A 27 -11.06 8.05 -16.72
CA ASP A 27 -11.61 8.99 -15.73
C ASP A 27 -12.41 10.13 -16.34
N MET A 28 -11.80 10.78 -17.33
CA MET A 28 -12.43 11.88 -18.03
C MET A 28 -13.44 11.40 -19.06
N LEU A 29 -13.16 10.30 -19.74
CA LEU A 29 -14.05 9.73 -20.76
C LEU A 29 -15.40 9.29 -20.16
N ARG A 30 -15.41 8.82 -18.92
CA ARG A 30 -16.65 8.45 -18.20
C ARG A 30 -17.65 9.59 -18.12
N LYS A 31 -17.20 10.83 -18.10
CA LYS A 31 -18.01 12.05 -17.93
C LYS A 31 -18.48 12.65 -19.26
N ILE A 32 -17.91 12.23 -20.38
CA ILE A 32 -18.16 12.81 -21.69
C ILE A 32 -19.22 11.98 -22.41
N PRO A 33 -20.23 12.59 -23.06
CA PRO A 33 -21.23 11.86 -23.84
C PRO A 33 -20.61 11.04 -25.00
N ALA A 34 -21.17 9.86 -25.29
CA ALA A 34 -20.66 8.95 -26.32
C ALA A 34 -20.52 9.62 -27.70
N GLN A 35 -21.49 10.43 -28.11
CA GLN A 35 -21.46 11.16 -29.38
C GLN A 35 -20.27 12.11 -29.47
N VAL A 36 -19.97 12.86 -28.39
CA VAL A 36 -18.84 13.82 -28.35
C VAL A 36 -17.50 13.08 -28.43
N ILE A 37 -17.38 11.91 -27.78
CA ILE A 37 -16.20 11.05 -27.89
C ILE A 37 -16.04 10.57 -29.34
N ARG A 38 -17.11 10.10 -29.95
CA ARG A 38 -17.12 9.62 -31.35
C ARG A 38 -16.67 10.72 -32.32
N GLU A 39 -17.23 11.91 -32.20
CA GLU A 39 -16.95 13.05 -33.08
C GLU A 39 -15.50 13.55 -32.91
N SER A 40 -14.86 13.29 -31.77
CA SER A 40 -13.47 13.68 -31.51
C SER A 40 -12.44 12.95 -32.37
N GLY A 41 -12.78 11.73 -32.87
CA GLY A 41 -11.89 10.88 -33.64
C GLY A 41 -10.83 10.13 -32.85
N ILE A 42 -10.77 10.26 -31.52
CA ILE A 42 -9.74 9.59 -30.68
C ILE A 42 -9.89 8.07 -30.68
N THR A 43 -11.08 7.55 -30.94
CA THR A 43 -11.41 6.11 -30.93
C THR A 43 -10.64 5.32 -31.99
N GLN A 44 -10.10 5.99 -33.01
CA GLN A 44 -9.26 5.39 -34.06
C GLN A 44 -7.80 5.17 -33.64
N HIS A 45 -7.36 5.86 -32.58
CA HIS A 45 -5.95 5.92 -32.21
C HIS A 45 -5.65 5.32 -30.85
N ALA A 46 -6.64 5.22 -29.96
CA ALA A 46 -6.44 4.79 -28.59
C ALA A 46 -7.58 3.92 -28.08
N ALA A 47 -7.33 3.14 -27.05
CA ALA A 47 -8.32 2.34 -26.33
C ALA A 47 -8.48 2.85 -24.90
N PRO A 48 -9.70 2.85 -24.33
CA PRO A 48 -9.94 3.19 -22.94
C PRO A 48 -9.46 2.08 -22.00
N VAL A 49 -8.88 2.49 -20.86
CA VAL A 49 -8.56 1.62 -19.72
C VAL A 49 -9.58 1.87 -18.64
N LEU A 50 -10.47 0.92 -18.46
CA LEU A 50 -11.53 0.96 -17.46
C LEU A 50 -11.00 0.38 -16.14
N TRP A 51 -11.02 1.17 -15.09
CA TRP A 51 -10.44 0.79 -13.80
C TRP A 51 -11.45 0.82 -12.65
N PHE A 52 -11.41 -0.21 -11.81
CA PHE A 52 -12.10 -0.30 -10.53
C PHE A 52 -11.28 -1.15 -9.55
N TYR A 53 -11.13 -0.67 -8.31
CA TYR A 53 -10.25 -1.28 -7.31
C TYR A 53 -10.98 -1.83 -6.07
N THR A 54 -12.31 -1.71 -6.02
CA THR A 54 -13.13 -2.25 -4.94
C THR A 54 -13.21 -3.79 -4.99
N PRO A 55 -13.37 -4.48 -3.87
CA PRO A 55 -13.51 -5.95 -3.83
C PRO A 55 -14.70 -6.46 -4.66
N ASP A 56 -15.84 -5.81 -4.50
CA ASP A 56 -17.08 -6.17 -5.18
C ASP A 56 -17.36 -5.16 -6.28
N LEU A 57 -17.29 -5.60 -7.53
CA LEU A 57 -17.54 -4.76 -8.70
C LEU A 57 -19.03 -4.81 -9.07
N ASP A 58 -19.61 -3.64 -9.27
CA ASP A 58 -20.94 -3.52 -9.87
C ASP A 58 -20.85 -3.83 -11.38
N THR A 59 -21.13 -5.09 -11.70
CA THR A 59 -21.06 -5.60 -13.08
C THR A 59 -22.10 -4.94 -14.02
N GLU A 60 -23.23 -4.45 -13.48
CA GLU A 60 -24.23 -3.73 -14.26
C GLU A 60 -23.72 -2.33 -14.63
N GLN A 61 -23.17 -1.61 -13.66
CA GLN A 61 -22.57 -0.29 -13.90
C GLN A 61 -21.43 -0.40 -14.93
N ILE A 62 -20.55 -1.38 -14.76
CA ILE A 62 -19.44 -1.63 -15.69
C ILE A 62 -19.97 -1.95 -17.07
N GLY A 63 -21.01 -2.78 -17.19
CA GLY A 63 -21.68 -3.08 -18.46
C GLY A 63 -22.20 -1.82 -19.17
N LYS A 64 -22.82 -0.89 -18.44
CA LYS A 64 -23.26 0.41 -19.00
C LYS A 64 -22.10 1.25 -19.55
N ILE A 65 -20.95 1.25 -18.85
CA ILE A 65 -19.74 1.97 -19.31
C ILE A 65 -19.18 1.31 -20.58
N ILE A 66 -19.11 -0.02 -20.62
CA ILE A 66 -18.65 -0.76 -21.81
C ILE A 66 -19.56 -0.49 -23.00
N THR A 67 -20.90 -0.52 -22.82
CA THR A 67 -21.87 -0.17 -23.86
C THR A 67 -21.64 1.25 -24.39
N LYS A 68 -21.45 2.22 -23.49
CA LYS A 68 -21.13 3.59 -23.85
C LYS A 68 -19.88 3.69 -24.71
N TYR A 69 -18.80 2.97 -24.37
CA TYR A 69 -17.56 2.99 -25.16
C TYR A 69 -17.72 2.32 -26.53
N ALA A 70 -18.48 1.24 -26.61
CA ALA A 70 -18.85 0.65 -27.88
C ALA A 70 -19.66 1.64 -28.76
N GLU A 71 -20.65 2.32 -28.19
CA GLU A 71 -21.42 3.38 -28.85
C GLU A 71 -20.57 4.60 -29.24
N SER A 72 -19.49 4.89 -28.49
CA SER A 72 -18.52 5.93 -28.83
C SER A 72 -17.63 5.57 -30.02
N GLY A 73 -17.64 4.31 -30.47
CA GLY A 73 -16.83 3.85 -31.60
C GLY A 73 -15.48 3.23 -31.22
N PHE A 74 -15.22 2.94 -29.94
CA PHE A 74 -14.08 2.12 -29.55
C PHE A 74 -14.32 0.66 -29.95
N SER A 75 -13.32 0.06 -30.60
CA SER A 75 -13.34 -1.37 -30.97
C SER A 75 -12.71 -2.27 -29.90
N THR A 76 -11.93 -1.71 -29.00
CA THR A 76 -11.20 -2.43 -27.95
C THR A 76 -11.29 -1.71 -26.62
N VAL A 77 -11.22 -2.48 -25.52
CA VAL A 77 -11.18 -1.98 -24.16
C VAL A 77 -10.15 -2.77 -23.35
N TRP A 78 -9.46 -2.07 -22.47
CA TRP A 78 -8.59 -2.64 -21.44
C TRP A 78 -9.22 -2.45 -20.08
N PHE A 79 -8.90 -3.33 -19.15
CA PHE A 79 -9.26 -3.19 -17.74
C PHE A 79 -8.03 -2.89 -16.89
N ALA A 80 -8.24 -2.34 -15.71
CA ALA A 80 -7.19 -2.19 -14.71
C ALA A 80 -7.70 -2.56 -13.32
N SER A 81 -6.91 -3.37 -12.65
CA SER A 81 -7.01 -3.75 -11.26
C SER A 81 -5.81 -3.23 -10.46
N ALA A 82 -5.77 -3.49 -9.17
CA ALA A 82 -4.62 -3.12 -8.36
C ALA A 82 -4.24 -4.24 -7.40
N PHE A 83 -2.93 -4.41 -7.16
CA PHE A 83 -2.41 -5.32 -6.17
C PHE A 83 -1.91 -4.60 -4.90
N LYS A 84 -1.78 -3.28 -4.92
CA LYS A 84 -1.43 -2.40 -3.78
C LYS A 84 -1.78 -0.94 -4.06
N GLY A 85 -1.81 -0.12 -3.01
CA GLY A 85 -1.89 1.34 -3.11
C GLY A 85 -3.30 1.90 -3.34
N THR A 86 -4.36 1.10 -3.13
CA THR A 86 -5.75 1.52 -3.42
C THR A 86 -6.72 1.35 -2.25
N THR A 87 -6.22 1.09 -1.04
CA THR A 87 -7.05 0.79 0.13
C THR A 87 -7.08 1.90 1.18
N GLY A 88 -6.47 3.03 0.88
CA GLY A 88 -6.49 4.22 1.72
C GLY A 88 -5.20 5.03 1.64
N PRO A 89 -5.24 6.32 2.05
CA PRO A 89 -4.13 7.26 1.85
C PRO A 89 -2.94 7.05 2.80
N ALA A 90 -3.06 6.20 3.83
CA ALA A 90 -2.02 5.96 4.83
C ALA A 90 -1.85 4.46 5.15
N GLN A 91 -1.93 3.61 4.14
CA GLN A 91 -1.78 2.16 4.29
C GLN A 91 -0.33 1.74 4.09
N MET A 92 0.26 1.07 5.08
CA MET A 92 1.60 0.51 4.97
C MET A 92 1.62 -1.01 4.72
N TRP A 93 0.47 -1.67 4.87
CA TRP A 93 0.31 -3.12 4.76
C TRP A 93 -0.76 -3.51 3.74
N THR A 94 -0.47 -4.50 2.89
CA THR A 94 -1.32 -4.85 1.76
C THR A 94 -2.42 -5.84 2.17
N PRO A 95 -3.72 -5.50 2.06
CA PRO A 95 -4.83 -6.38 2.39
C PRO A 95 -5.07 -7.41 1.29
N LEU A 96 -4.56 -8.64 1.46
CA LEU A 96 -4.58 -9.71 0.44
C LEU A 96 -5.99 -10.06 -0.01
N ASN A 97 -6.92 -10.21 0.93
CA ASN A 97 -8.29 -10.61 0.61
C ASN A 97 -9.04 -9.54 -0.20
N HIS A 98 -8.80 -8.25 0.06
CA HIS A 98 -9.36 -7.15 -0.73
C HIS A 98 -8.98 -7.28 -2.21
N HIS A 99 -7.68 -7.43 -2.47
CA HIS A 99 -7.16 -7.52 -3.83
C HIS A 99 -7.58 -8.82 -4.52
N LEU A 100 -7.60 -9.93 -3.82
CA LEU A 100 -8.12 -11.19 -4.36
C LEU A 100 -9.58 -11.06 -4.80
N LYS A 101 -10.45 -10.53 -3.95
CA LYS A 101 -11.87 -10.32 -4.28
C LYS A 101 -12.06 -9.39 -5.48
N ASN A 102 -11.27 -8.32 -5.57
CA ASN A 102 -11.29 -7.44 -6.74
C ASN A 102 -10.98 -8.22 -8.04
N HIS A 103 -9.95 -9.07 -8.03
CA HIS A 103 -9.57 -9.86 -9.21
C HIS A 103 -10.59 -10.94 -9.55
N LEU A 104 -11.20 -11.59 -8.57
CA LEU A 104 -12.30 -12.53 -8.79
C LEU A 104 -13.53 -11.83 -9.39
N SER A 105 -13.80 -10.60 -8.97
CA SER A 105 -14.87 -9.78 -9.57
C SER A 105 -14.53 -9.37 -11.01
N TRP A 106 -13.28 -9.01 -11.30
CA TRP A 106 -12.84 -8.76 -12.67
C TRP A 106 -12.97 -9.98 -13.58
N LEU A 107 -12.69 -11.18 -13.10
CA LEU A 107 -12.91 -12.41 -13.87
C LEU A 107 -14.35 -12.57 -14.30
N LYS A 108 -15.32 -12.23 -13.43
CA LYS A 108 -16.75 -12.23 -13.79
C LYS A 108 -17.05 -11.22 -14.89
N VAL A 109 -16.48 -10.02 -14.83
CA VAL A 109 -16.61 -8.99 -15.86
C VAL A 109 -16.02 -9.48 -17.20
N ILE A 110 -14.82 -10.08 -17.17
CA ILE A 110 -14.15 -10.63 -18.35
C ILE A 110 -15.02 -11.71 -19.00
N GLN A 111 -15.58 -12.62 -18.22
CA GLN A 111 -16.50 -13.65 -18.72
C GLN A 111 -17.77 -13.04 -19.35
N ALA A 112 -18.27 -11.94 -18.79
CA ALA A 112 -19.43 -11.24 -19.31
C ALA A 112 -19.15 -10.48 -20.62
N MET A 113 -17.90 -10.30 -21.05
CA MET A 113 -17.54 -9.60 -22.29
C MET A 113 -18.13 -10.25 -23.55
N ALA A 114 -18.47 -11.53 -23.50
CA ALA A 114 -19.18 -12.21 -24.57
C ALA A 114 -20.56 -11.55 -24.93
N LYS A 115 -21.12 -10.76 -24.02
CA LYS A 115 -22.38 -10.00 -24.24
C LYS A 115 -22.17 -8.71 -25.06
N PHE A 116 -20.91 -8.30 -25.31
CA PHE A 116 -20.56 -7.06 -25.99
C PHE A 116 -19.76 -7.34 -27.28
N PRO A 117 -20.40 -7.86 -28.33
CA PRO A 117 -19.70 -8.34 -29.54
C PRO A 117 -19.03 -7.23 -30.38
N THR A 118 -19.42 -5.97 -30.14
CA THR A 118 -18.89 -4.80 -30.89
C THR A 118 -17.66 -4.18 -30.29
N ILE A 119 -17.25 -4.61 -29.08
CA ILE A 119 -16.04 -4.13 -28.41
C ILE A 119 -15.28 -5.30 -27.79
N GLN A 120 -14.00 -5.40 -28.09
CA GLN A 120 -13.18 -6.54 -27.68
C GLN A 120 -12.36 -6.21 -26.42
N TYR A 121 -12.42 -7.08 -25.44
CA TYR A 121 -11.50 -7.08 -24.32
C TYR A 121 -10.10 -7.51 -24.78
N GLN A 122 -9.08 -6.71 -24.46
CA GLN A 122 -7.71 -6.96 -24.89
C GLN A 122 -6.79 -7.44 -23.74
N GLY A 123 -7.08 -7.05 -22.53
CA GLY A 123 -6.28 -7.41 -21.37
C GLY A 123 -6.61 -6.62 -20.12
N ILE A 124 -5.99 -7.02 -19.03
CA ILE A 124 -6.08 -6.33 -17.74
C ILE A 124 -4.69 -5.95 -17.23
N VAL A 125 -4.54 -4.70 -16.79
CA VAL A 125 -3.31 -4.16 -16.21
C VAL A 125 -3.45 -4.23 -14.68
N LEU A 126 -2.46 -4.84 -14.02
CA LEU A 126 -2.37 -4.84 -12.57
C LEU A 126 -1.54 -3.64 -12.12
N THR A 127 -2.16 -2.69 -11.46
CA THR A 127 -1.48 -1.50 -10.97
C THR A 127 -0.98 -1.69 -9.54
N GLY A 128 0.14 -1.05 -9.22
CA GLY A 128 0.71 -0.98 -7.88
C GLY A 128 1.04 0.46 -7.54
N TRP A 129 0.03 1.22 -7.14
CA TRP A 129 0.18 2.64 -6.88
C TRP A 129 1.10 2.88 -5.69
N GLN A 130 1.99 3.87 -5.81
CA GLN A 130 2.90 4.26 -4.73
C GLN A 130 2.23 5.21 -3.74
N ARG A 131 1.24 5.95 -4.20
CA ARG A 131 0.39 6.87 -3.43
C ARG A 131 -1.06 6.62 -3.78
N TYR A 132 -1.93 6.78 -2.80
CA TYR A 132 -3.38 6.69 -3.01
C TYR A 132 -3.89 7.81 -3.93
N ASP A 133 -3.36 9.00 -3.75
CA ASP A 133 -3.49 10.15 -4.64
C ASP A 133 -2.19 10.97 -4.65
N HIS A 134 -2.13 12.04 -5.46
CA HIS A 134 -0.91 12.84 -5.62
C HIS A 134 -0.39 13.51 -4.35
N TYR A 135 -1.26 13.73 -3.36
CA TYR A 135 -0.93 14.46 -2.13
C TYR A 135 -0.96 13.56 -0.89
N SER A 136 -1.25 12.27 -1.03
CA SER A 136 -1.15 11.32 0.07
C SER A 136 0.29 10.91 0.32
N VAL A 137 0.57 10.37 1.51
CA VAL A 137 1.86 9.76 1.84
C VAL A 137 2.08 8.48 1.03
N LEU A 138 3.32 7.99 1.02
CA LEU A 138 3.64 6.71 0.40
C LEU A 138 2.81 5.58 1.01
N CYS A 139 2.23 4.78 0.13
CA CYS A 139 1.53 3.56 0.52
C CYS A 139 2.49 2.41 0.81
N GLU A 140 1.95 1.19 0.72
CA GLU A 140 2.71 -0.06 0.86
C GLU A 140 3.95 -0.06 -0.04
N LEU A 141 5.10 -0.35 0.51
CA LEU A 141 6.32 -0.56 -0.26
C LEU A 141 6.17 -1.76 -1.21
N LEU A 142 6.82 -1.72 -2.36
CA LEU A 142 6.70 -2.79 -3.36
C LEU A 142 6.95 -4.20 -2.79
N PRO A 143 7.99 -4.46 -1.95
CA PRO A 143 8.18 -5.77 -1.35
C PRO A 143 6.99 -6.27 -0.52
N VAL A 144 6.25 -5.36 0.12
CA VAL A 144 5.03 -5.69 0.88
C VAL A 144 3.88 -6.08 -0.04
N GLY A 145 3.84 -5.51 -1.24
CA GLY A 145 2.83 -5.80 -2.26
C GLY A 145 3.11 -7.06 -3.10
N ILE A 146 4.33 -7.62 -3.11
CA ILE A 146 4.68 -8.77 -3.95
C ILE A 146 3.82 -10.01 -3.67
N PRO A 147 3.49 -10.39 -2.44
CA PRO A 147 2.56 -11.49 -2.20
C PRO A 147 1.18 -11.27 -2.82
N SER A 148 0.67 -10.05 -2.73
CA SER A 148 -0.58 -9.65 -3.40
C SER A 148 -0.46 -9.70 -4.93
N LEU A 149 0.65 -9.24 -5.50
CA LEU A 149 0.89 -9.32 -6.95
C LEU A 149 0.85 -10.76 -7.45
N ALA A 150 1.56 -11.67 -6.77
CA ALA A 150 1.56 -13.09 -7.11
C ALA A 150 0.16 -13.70 -7.00
N LEU A 151 -0.57 -13.38 -5.91
CA LEU A 151 -1.93 -13.81 -5.67
C LEU A 151 -2.87 -13.36 -6.80
N CYS A 152 -2.85 -12.09 -7.13
CA CYS A 152 -3.71 -11.48 -8.13
C CYS A 152 -3.41 -12.01 -9.55
N LEU A 153 -2.13 -12.04 -9.92
CA LEU A 153 -1.68 -12.51 -11.22
C LEU A 153 -2.03 -13.97 -11.44
N GLN A 154 -1.72 -14.86 -10.48
CA GLN A 154 -2.03 -16.28 -10.60
C GLN A 154 -3.54 -16.54 -10.62
N THR A 155 -4.33 -15.76 -9.88
CA THR A 155 -5.79 -15.83 -9.92
C THR A 155 -6.33 -15.50 -11.31
N LEU A 156 -5.83 -14.45 -11.96
CA LEU A 156 -6.25 -14.08 -13.32
C LEU A 156 -5.83 -15.13 -14.35
N VAL A 157 -4.57 -15.57 -14.30
CA VAL A 157 -4.02 -16.54 -15.28
C VAL A 157 -4.73 -17.89 -15.20
N ASN A 158 -5.11 -18.33 -14.00
CA ASN A 158 -5.78 -19.62 -13.81
C ASN A 158 -7.32 -19.52 -13.83
N GLY A 159 -7.88 -18.33 -14.05
CA GLY A 159 -9.33 -18.11 -14.09
C GLY A 159 -10.03 -18.26 -12.73
N GLY A 160 -9.30 -18.20 -11.62
CA GLY A 160 -9.83 -18.30 -10.26
C GLY A 160 -8.77 -18.65 -9.22
N PHE A 161 -9.21 -18.63 -7.95
CA PHE A 161 -8.37 -18.98 -6.81
C PHE A 161 -8.79 -20.36 -6.27
N THR A 162 -7.98 -21.37 -6.57
CA THR A 162 -8.17 -22.77 -6.17
C THR A 162 -7.00 -23.23 -5.29
N ASP A 163 -7.08 -24.41 -4.70
CA ASP A 163 -5.95 -25.00 -3.96
C ASP A 163 -4.70 -25.17 -4.82
N THR A 164 -4.87 -25.51 -6.09
CA THR A 164 -3.76 -25.59 -7.07
C THR A 164 -3.15 -24.21 -7.29
N THR A 165 -3.97 -23.16 -7.45
CA THR A 165 -3.51 -21.79 -7.60
C THR A 165 -2.77 -21.35 -6.34
N LYS A 166 -3.32 -21.63 -5.15
CA LYS A 166 -2.68 -21.34 -3.85
C LYS A 166 -1.31 -22.01 -3.74
N LYS A 167 -1.23 -23.31 -4.04
CA LYS A 167 0.03 -24.06 -4.00
C LYS A 167 1.10 -23.43 -4.90
N ARG A 168 0.73 -23.08 -6.11
CA ARG A 168 1.65 -22.42 -7.08
C ARG A 168 2.15 -21.06 -6.58
N ILE A 169 1.29 -20.27 -5.93
CA ILE A 169 1.66 -18.99 -5.32
C ILE A 169 2.67 -19.21 -4.19
N LEU A 170 2.43 -20.19 -3.32
CA LEU A 170 3.34 -20.52 -2.23
C LEU A 170 4.72 -20.98 -2.74
N GLU A 171 4.76 -21.81 -3.76
CA GLU A 171 5.99 -22.25 -4.41
C GLU A 171 6.75 -21.05 -5.02
N LEU A 172 6.04 -20.16 -5.70
CA LEU A 172 6.62 -18.96 -6.32
C LEU A 172 7.23 -17.99 -5.30
N LEU A 173 6.55 -17.81 -4.16
CA LEU A 173 6.97 -16.87 -3.11
C LEU A 173 7.93 -17.48 -2.09
N GLY A 174 8.00 -18.81 -2.01
CA GLY A 174 8.77 -19.53 -0.99
C GLY A 174 8.16 -19.45 0.41
N PHE A 175 6.85 -19.25 0.51
CA PHE A 175 6.12 -19.30 1.77
C PHE A 175 5.52 -20.68 2.05
N GLN A 176 5.23 -20.96 3.33
CA GLN A 176 4.58 -22.20 3.75
C GLN A 176 3.06 -22.10 3.68
N ASN A 177 2.51 -20.92 4.00
CA ASN A 177 1.08 -20.65 3.92
C ASN A 177 0.78 -19.16 3.70
N ILE A 178 -0.45 -18.86 3.28
CA ILE A 178 -1.01 -17.52 3.13
C ILE A 178 -2.33 -17.47 3.90
N HIS A 179 -2.44 -16.50 4.80
CA HIS A 179 -3.64 -16.21 5.59
C HIS A 179 -4.33 -14.96 5.01
N LEU A 180 -5.35 -15.18 4.20
CA LEU A 180 -6.00 -14.12 3.42
C LEU A 180 -6.67 -13.06 4.30
N GLU A 181 -7.37 -13.47 5.35
CA GLU A 181 -8.10 -12.56 6.23
C GLU A 181 -7.15 -11.70 7.09
N GLN A 182 -6.06 -12.30 7.58
CA GLN A 182 -5.02 -11.60 8.34
C GLN A 182 -4.05 -10.86 7.44
N SER A 183 -4.08 -11.15 6.14
CA SER A 183 -3.16 -10.61 5.14
C SER A 183 -1.68 -10.86 5.47
N THR A 184 -1.36 -12.03 6.02
CA THR A 184 -0.01 -12.45 6.40
C THR A 184 0.42 -13.71 5.69
N CYS A 185 1.73 -13.90 5.57
CA CYS A 185 2.34 -15.07 4.97
C CYS A 185 3.22 -15.79 6.00
N GLU A 186 3.14 -17.11 6.05
CA GLU A 186 3.91 -17.94 6.97
C GLU A 186 5.20 -18.43 6.32
N GLY A 187 6.31 -18.32 7.04
CA GLY A 187 7.65 -18.69 6.57
C GLY A 187 8.49 -17.48 6.13
N THR A 188 9.68 -17.76 5.61
CA THR A 188 10.67 -16.69 5.30
C THR A 188 10.47 -16.01 3.96
N GLY A 189 9.85 -16.70 3.00
CA GLY A 189 9.80 -16.22 1.63
C GLY A 189 11.15 -16.29 0.90
N SER A 190 11.14 -16.34 -0.43
CA SER A 190 12.36 -16.38 -1.26
C SER A 190 12.34 -15.40 -2.42
N PHE A 191 11.36 -14.49 -2.47
CA PHE A 191 11.29 -13.46 -3.49
C PHE A 191 12.21 -12.27 -3.14
N PRO A 192 12.68 -11.50 -4.14
CA PRO A 192 13.49 -10.32 -3.90
C PRO A 192 12.76 -9.30 -3.02
N GLY A 193 13.36 -8.93 -1.89
CA GLY A 193 12.75 -8.01 -0.92
C GLY A 193 11.95 -8.70 0.19
N SER A 194 11.94 -10.04 0.29
CA SER A 194 11.28 -10.76 1.40
C SER A 194 11.76 -10.32 2.77
N GLU A 195 13.03 -9.93 2.92
CA GLU A 195 13.54 -9.35 4.17
C GLU A 195 12.83 -8.04 4.53
N ILE A 196 12.63 -7.15 3.55
CA ILE A 196 11.90 -5.87 3.77
C ILE A 196 10.44 -6.16 4.12
N TYR A 197 9.80 -7.13 3.45
CA TYR A 197 8.45 -7.58 3.79
C TYR A 197 8.33 -7.90 5.28
N HIS A 198 9.21 -8.75 5.82
CA HIS A 198 9.19 -9.13 7.24
C HIS A 198 9.56 -7.97 8.19
N MET A 199 10.44 -7.07 7.77
CA MET A 199 10.76 -5.89 8.58
C MET A 199 9.56 -4.94 8.68
N VAL A 200 8.82 -4.73 7.58
CA VAL A 200 7.57 -3.96 7.60
C VAL A 200 6.48 -4.68 8.41
N GLU A 201 6.36 -6.00 8.29
CA GLU A 201 5.44 -6.80 9.12
C GLU A 201 5.73 -6.58 10.62
N ARG A 202 7.00 -6.61 11.01
CA ARG A 202 7.41 -6.32 12.38
C ARG A 202 7.02 -4.92 12.84
N VAL A 203 7.18 -3.90 11.99
CA VAL A 203 6.71 -2.54 12.27
C VAL A 203 5.19 -2.52 12.44
N ASN A 204 4.47 -3.09 11.50
CA ASN A 204 3.00 -3.07 11.48
C ASN A 204 2.38 -3.76 12.70
N VAL A 205 2.93 -4.91 13.12
CA VAL A 205 2.36 -5.72 14.21
C VAL A 205 2.97 -5.37 15.58
N GLN A 206 4.30 -5.21 15.65
CA GLN A 206 4.98 -5.17 16.94
C GLN A 206 5.27 -3.77 17.45
N LEU A 207 5.42 -2.76 16.56
CA LEU A 207 5.77 -1.41 17.00
C LEU A 207 4.65 -0.81 17.85
N LYS A 208 3.41 -0.87 17.37
CA LYS A 208 2.23 -0.39 18.11
C LYS A 208 2.03 -1.14 19.41
N GLU A 209 2.12 -2.46 19.38
CA GLU A 209 1.85 -3.30 20.54
C GLU A 209 2.95 -3.23 21.61
N LYS A 210 4.21 -3.11 21.25
CA LYS A 210 5.32 -3.16 22.22
C LYS A 210 5.77 -1.78 22.67
N ALA A 211 5.94 -0.82 21.76
CA ALA A 211 6.40 0.51 22.14
C ALA A 211 5.32 1.28 22.90
N LEU A 212 4.05 1.21 22.44
CA LEU A 212 2.95 1.89 23.13
C LEU A 212 2.52 1.14 24.41
N LYS A 213 2.56 -0.19 24.44
CA LYS A 213 2.23 -0.97 25.63
C LYS A 213 3.16 -0.69 26.82
N VAL A 214 4.44 -0.46 26.58
CA VAL A 214 5.36 -0.02 27.64
C VAL A 214 4.94 1.34 28.21
N LEU A 215 4.33 2.20 27.38
CA LEU A 215 3.88 3.52 27.80
C LEU A 215 2.52 3.49 28.52
N GLU A 216 1.63 2.57 28.12
CA GLU A 216 0.25 2.54 28.59
C GLU A 216 0.00 1.57 29.76
N GLU A 217 0.75 0.45 29.83
CA GLU A 217 0.49 -0.62 30.83
C GLU A 217 1.36 -0.51 32.09
N GLU A 218 2.40 0.33 32.12
CA GLU A 218 3.22 0.50 33.31
C GLU A 218 2.63 1.60 34.23
N SER A 219 1.78 1.21 35.15
CA SER A 219 1.25 2.11 36.20
C SER A 219 2.36 2.87 36.97
N ALA A 220 3.58 2.31 37.00
CA ALA A 220 4.78 2.95 37.52
C ALA A 220 5.17 4.21 36.74
N ILE A 221 5.03 4.19 35.39
CA ILE A 221 5.27 5.38 34.57
C ILE A 221 4.21 6.44 34.84
N GLU A 222 2.94 6.06 34.90
CA GLU A 222 1.86 7.00 35.20
C GLU A 222 1.99 7.60 36.58
N GLY A 223 2.33 6.80 37.60
CA GLY A 223 2.42 7.22 39.00
C GLY A 223 3.69 7.96 39.36
N TRP A 224 4.84 7.49 38.89
CA TRP A 224 6.16 8.01 39.30
C TRP A 224 6.87 8.83 38.24
N PHE A 225 6.43 8.77 37.00
CA PHE A 225 7.07 9.43 35.86
C PHE A 225 6.04 10.06 34.89
N SER A 226 4.94 10.56 35.45
CA SER A 226 3.88 11.23 34.70
C SER A 226 4.42 12.47 33.96
N ARG A 227 3.62 12.99 33.04
CA ARG A 227 3.95 14.21 32.29
C ARG A 227 4.32 15.38 33.22
N TYR A 228 3.67 15.51 34.40
CA TYR A 228 4.04 16.51 35.40
C TYR A 228 5.43 16.28 35.96
N HIS A 229 5.74 15.04 36.37
CA HIS A 229 7.05 14.68 36.89
C HIS A 229 8.16 14.95 35.89
N ARG A 230 8.00 14.53 34.65
CA ARG A 230 8.96 14.75 33.56
C ARG A 230 9.21 16.25 33.34
N ARG A 231 8.15 17.02 33.17
CA ARG A 231 8.23 18.47 32.95
C ARG A 231 8.99 19.20 34.07
N HIS A 232 8.82 18.78 35.33
CA HIS A 232 9.45 19.39 36.50
C HIS A 232 10.71 18.66 36.96
N ARG A 233 11.16 17.66 36.18
CA ARG A 233 12.32 16.80 36.55
C ARG A 233 12.23 16.30 37.99
N PHE A 234 11.01 15.99 38.42
CA PHE A 234 10.69 15.59 39.78
C PHE A 234 10.51 14.05 39.82
N GLY A 235 11.39 13.37 40.55
CA GLY A 235 11.31 11.93 40.68
C GLY A 235 12.23 11.37 41.75
N ASN A 236 11.94 10.15 42.19
CA ASN A 236 12.82 9.37 43.03
C ASN A 236 13.57 8.37 42.15
N PRO A 237 14.92 8.48 42.00
CA PRO A 237 15.69 7.57 41.14
C PRO A 237 15.41 6.08 41.39
N ARG A 238 15.30 5.66 42.65
CA ARG A 238 15.00 4.26 43.00
C ARG A 238 13.66 3.76 42.46
N ASN A 239 12.62 4.61 42.44
CA ASN A 239 11.33 4.26 41.87
C ASN A 239 11.43 4.17 40.35
N LEU A 240 12.20 5.08 39.73
CA LEU A 240 12.38 5.12 38.29
C LEU A 240 13.18 3.91 37.76
N GLU A 241 14.18 3.45 38.55
CA GLU A 241 14.97 2.27 38.20
C GLU A 241 14.13 0.99 38.08
N SER A 242 12.97 0.91 38.74
CA SER A 242 12.10 -0.26 38.69
C SER A 242 11.59 -0.61 37.29
N PHE A 243 11.38 0.40 36.43
CA PHE A 243 10.96 0.21 35.03
C PHE A 243 12.01 0.68 34.01
N GLY A 244 13.02 1.42 34.45
CA GLY A 244 13.98 2.09 33.59
C GLY A 244 14.76 1.13 32.68
N SER A 245 15.19 -0.01 33.21
CA SER A 245 15.93 -1.01 32.43
C SER A 245 15.07 -1.58 31.27
N LYS A 246 13.80 -1.84 31.52
CA LYS A 246 12.85 -2.32 30.48
C LYS A 246 12.59 -1.23 29.44
N LEU A 247 12.40 0.02 29.89
CA LEU A 247 12.19 1.17 29.02
C LEU A 247 13.38 1.39 28.09
N ILE A 248 14.59 1.45 28.63
CA ILE A 248 15.83 1.65 27.86
C ILE A 248 16.03 0.49 26.89
N LYS A 249 15.89 -0.75 27.35
CA LYS A 249 16.05 -1.91 26.49
C LYS A 249 15.08 -1.91 25.31
N THR A 250 13.81 -1.60 25.56
CA THR A 250 12.81 -1.52 24.50
C THR A 250 13.20 -0.45 23.45
N PHE A 251 13.66 0.69 23.92
CA PHE A 251 14.13 1.76 23.05
C PHE A 251 15.36 1.35 22.22
N GLU A 252 16.37 0.80 22.85
CA GLU A 252 17.62 0.37 22.19
C GLU A 252 17.35 -0.76 21.17
N ASP A 253 16.47 -1.70 21.48
CA ASP A 253 16.07 -2.76 20.56
C ASP A 253 15.40 -2.20 19.29
N TRP A 254 14.57 -1.16 19.43
CA TRP A 254 13.92 -0.50 18.29
C TRP A 254 14.89 0.38 17.50
N GLU A 255 15.77 1.16 18.15
CA GLU A 255 16.75 1.99 17.46
C GLU A 255 17.74 1.12 16.66
N SER A 256 18.19 0.00 17.24
CA SER A 256 19.05 -0.96 16.55
C SER A 256 18.34 -1.60 15.34
N PHE A 257 17.08 -2.00 15.51
CA PHE A 257 16.26 -2.50 14.41
C PHE A 257 16.12 -1.46 13.30
N LEU A 258 15.83 -0.21 13.64
CA LEU A 258 15.66 0.87 12.66
C LEU A 258 16.92 1.15 11.86
N GLN A 259 18.08 1.12 12.49
CA GLN A 259 19.34 1.31 11.78
C GLN A 259 19.54 0.22 10.71
N GLY A 260 19.31 -1.05 11.06
CA GLY A 260 19.35 -2.16 10.12
C GLY A 260 18.30 -2.06 9.03
N PHE A 261 17.09 -1.65 9.40
CA PHE A 261 15.98 -1.49 8.46
C PHE A 261 16.23 -0.36 7.44
N ARG A 262 16.69 0.80 7.90
CA ARG A 262 17.10 1.90 7.03
C ARG A 262 18.14 1.44 6.01
N THR A 263 19.17 0.75 6.43
CA THR A 263 20.22 0.22 5.54
C THR A 263 19.64 -0.70 4.46
N ARG A 264 18.67 -1.55 4.81
CA ARG A 264 18.00 -2.44 3.84
C ARG A 264 17.11 -1.67 2.87
N LEU A 265 16.40 -0.65 3.35
CA LEU A 265 15.58 0.21 2.49
C LEU A 265 16.44 1.02 1.51
N GLU A 266 17.54 1.62 1.97
CA GLU A 266 18.47 2.41 1.14
C GLU A 266 19.18 1.59 0.07
N ALA A 267 19.25 0.27 0.23
CA ALA A 267 19.76 -0.62 -0.81
C ALA A 267 18.78 -0.79 -2.01
N VAL A 268 17.52 -0.41 -1.85
CA VAL A 268 16.45 -0.65 -2.84
C VAL A 268 15.76 0.64 -3.27
N PHE A 269 15.63 1.60 -2.36
CA PHE A 269 14.88 2.84 -2.56
C PHE A 269 15.78 4.07 -2.49
N PHE A 270 15.36 5.14 -3.13
CA PHE A 270 16.02 6.45 -3.00
C PHE A 270 15.88 7.01 -1.58
N PRO A 271 16.85 7.83 -1.12
CA PRO A 271 16.87 8.36 0.25
C PRO A 271 15.59 9.07 0.68
N ASP A 272 15.02 9.91 -0.16
CA ASP A 272 13.77 10.65 0.10
C ASP A 272 12.56 9.71 0.27
N THR A 273 12.51 8.60 -0.45
CA THR A 273 11.50 7.56 -0.27
C THR A 273 11.64 6.89 1.10
N VAL A 274 12.87 6.60 1.49
CA VAL A 274 13.18 5.98 2.80
C VAL A 274 12.86 6.94 3.94
N GLU A 275 13.25 8.21 3.80
CA GLU A 275 12.99 9.24 4.80
C GLU A 275 11.48 9.43 5.02
N GLU A 276 10.70 9.67 3.95
CA GLU A 276 9.25 9.83 4.04
C GLU A 276 8.60 8.61 4.68
N TRP A 277 8.94 7.41 4.21
CA TRP A 277 8.28 6.21 4.70
C TRP A 277 8.57 5.94 6.19
N LEU A 278 9.81 6.13 6.63
CA LEU A 278 10.19 5.98 8.03
C LEU A 278 9.58 7.06 8.92
N GLU A 279 9.51 8.31 8.44
CA GLU A 279 8.89 9.41 9.18
C GLU A 279 7.43 9.10 9.47
N GLU A 280 6.66 8.78 8.43
CA GLU A 280 5.20 8.58 8.53
C GLU A 280 4.81 7.29 9.25
N ASN A 281 5.58 6.22 9.11
CA ASN A 281 5.18 4.91 9.63
C ASN A 281 5.90 4.47 10.90
N VAL A 282 7.05 5.04 11.20
CA VAL A 282 7.91 4.59 12.30
C VAL A 282 8.21 5.70 13.30
N ASN A 283 8.80 6.81 12.85
CA ASN A 283 9.26 7.87 13.74
C ASN A 283 8.13 8.48 14.57
N VAL A 284 7.00 8.77 13.94
CA VAL A 284 5.78 9.27 14.63
C VAL A 284 5.39 8.37 15.81
N GLN A 285 5.58 7.06 15.70
CA GLN A 285 5.22 6.11 16.74
C GLN A 285 6.32 5.95 17.81
N LEU A 286 7.58 6.15 17.45
CA LEU A 286 8.72 6.05 18.39
C LEU A 286 9.01 7.35 19.12
N GLU A 287 8.57 8.49 18.63
CA GLU A 287 8.84 9.79 19.25
C GLU A 287 8.42 9.86 20.73
N PRO A 288 7.22 9.40 21.14
CA PRO A 288 6.84 9.37 22.55
C PRO A 288 7.79 8.51 23.41
N LEU A 289 8.34 7.42 22.86
CA LEU A 289 9.30 6.57 23.55
C LEU A 289 10.67 7.25 23.65
N ARG A 290 11.11 7.95 22.59
CA ARG A 290 12.35 8.74 22.61
C ARG A 290 12.31 9.85 23.66
N GLU A 291 11.21 10.61 23.69
CA GLU A 291 10.99 11.64 24.71
C GLU A 291 11.01 11.05 26.12
N LEU A 292 10.34 9.93 26.33
CA LEU A 292 10.27 9.27 27.63
C LEU A 292 11.68 8.82 28.11
N VAL A 293 12.46 8.21 27.22
CA VAL A 293 13.84 7.79 27.52
C VAL A 293 14.75 8.99 27.77
N HIS A 294 14.60 10.05 26.98
CA HIS A 294 15.35 11.29 27.19
C HIS A 294 15.07 11.87 28.58
N ASP A 295 13.82 12.09 28.93
CA ASP A 295 13.39 12.60 30.22
C ASP A 295 13.85 11.70 31.38
N TYR A 296 13.77 10.37 31.19
CA TYR A 296 14.25 9.41 32.18
C TYR A 296 15.76 9.56 32.45
N ARG A 297 16.58 9.64 31.42
CA ARG A 297 18.02 9.82 31.54
C ARG A 297 18.36 11.12 32.23
N GLU A 298 17.66 12.22 31.92
CA GLU A 298 17.83 13.49 32.58
C GLU A 298 17.53 13.41 34.08
N VAL A 299 16.40 12.83 34.47
CA VAL A 299 16.00 12.75 35.91
C VAL A 299 16.95 11.85 36.70
N ILE A 300 17.41 10.73 36.13
CA ILE A 300 18.40 9.85 36.77
C ILE A 300 19.75 10.56 36.94
N GLN A 301 20.21 11.28 35.90
CA GLN A 301 21.49 12.01 35.95
C GLN A 301 21.48 13.11 37.00
N LEU A 302 20.39 13.75 37.26
CA LEU A 302 20.23 14.77 38.28
C LEU A 302 20.28 14.21 39.72
N ASN A 303 20.17 12.90 39.90
CA ASN A 303 20.19 12.17 41.16
C ASN A 303 19.35 12.84 42.26
N GLY A 304 18.25 13.43 41.93
CA GLY A 304 17.46 14.23 42.87
C GLY A 304 16.11 14.70 42.38
N ARG A 305 15.63 15.71 43.04
CA ARG A 305 14.30 16.26 42.85
C ARG A 305 14.35 17.74 42.45
N PRO A 306 14.83 18.13 41.29
CA PRO A 306 14.66 19.51 40.93
C PRO A 306 13.15 19.78 40.83
N LYS A 307 12.70 20.73 41.57
CA LYS A 307 11.36 21.26 41.50
C LYS A 307 11.50 22.73 41.17
N SER A 308 11.00 23.15 40.03
CA SER A 308 10.94 24.60 39.76
C SER A 308 10.12 25.27 40.84
N ARG A 309 10.68 26.34 41.41
CA ARG A 309 9.98 27.25 42.30
C ARG A 309 8.87 28.01 41.59
#